data_295cd2fbedec4d7088e934512a0b2dc1
#
_entry.id   295cd2fbedec4d7088e934512a0b2dc1
#
_cell.length_a   1.000
_cell.length_b   1.000
_cell.length_c   1.000
_cell.angle_alpha   90.00
_cell.angle_beta   90.00
_cell.angle_gamma   90.00
#
_symmetry.space_group_name_H-M   'P 1'
#
loop_
_entity.id
_entity.type
_entity.pdbx_description
1 polymer ?
#
loop_
_entity_poly.entity_id
_entity_poly.type
_entity_poly.pdbx_seq_one_letter_code
_entity_poly.pdbx_strand_id
1 'polypeptide(L)'
;KNIKPKSIFFSAYGGNLSPAVEELLKSTLSSEIGISLNENRSISEIVSPNFFLLSKPEDKKSIPIEDIRAAKDFLQLKTNKKKYLYIDEGMDIRLDGYNALLKIAEESDESVNIWITTSSLSSIPITILSRFQKVKFRGPTIEEIESLLQGRGVECSKLSLRFILKNPKVLEHENFPELLKNFNNLVSERNIFKVENKDISLLVDYLIFLSKEDLPEKLKESHKKLDILLDVKKSLSLPNNLSLDVIKLRISSCL
;
A
#
# COMPACT_ATOMS: atom_id res chain seq x y z
N LYS A 1 27.54 5.72 18.09
CA LYS A 1 27.72 5.72 16.62
C LYS A 1 26.64 6.64 16.05
N ASN A 2 27.02 7.78 15.51
CA ASN A 2 26.11 8.71 14.84
C ASN A 2 25.60 8.03 13.58
N ILE A 3 24.39 7.48 13.66
CA ILE A 3 23.66 7.01 12.48
C ILE A 3 23.19 8.29 11.76
N LYS A 4 23.89 8.69 10.73
CA LYS A 4 23.44 9.80 9.87
C LYS A 4 22.19 9.35 9.12
N PRO A 5 21.12 10.15 9.05
CA PRO A 5 19.84 9.73 8.47
C PRO A 5 19.90 9.76 6.94
N LYS A 6 20.49 8.73 6.33
CA LYS A 6 20.59 8.59 4.88
C LYS A 6 19.59 7.60 4.32
N SER A 7 19.06 6.74 5.19
CA SER A 7 18.17 5.68 4.79
C SER A 7 16.90 5.79 5.60
N ILE A 8 15.78 6.00 4.94
CA ILE A 8 14.50 6.34 5.56
C ILE A 8 13.44 5.33 5.16
N PHE A 9 12.76 4.76 6.17
CA PHE A 9 11.49 4.07 5.97
C PHE A 9 10.34 5.03 6.20
N PHE A 10 9.48 5.15 5.22
CA PHE A 10 8.21 5.84 5.32
C PHE A 10 7.10 4.81 5.54
N SER A 11 6.31 4.97 6.58
CA SER A 11 5.17 4.09 6.84
C SER A 11 3.92 4.88 7.18
N ALA A 12 2.77 4.39 6.74
CA ALA A 12 1.48 4.90 7.16
C ALA A 12 0.62 3.80 7.77
N TYR A 13 -0.33 4.20 8.56
CA TYR A 13 -1.34 3.32 9.08
C TYR A 13 -2.47 3.23 8.03
N GLY A 14 -2.55 2.07 7.34
CA GLY A 14 -3.72 1.72 6.52
C GLY A 14 -3.86 2.38 5.15
N GLY A 15 -2.80 2.95 4.58
CA GLY A 15 -2.89 3.60 3.28
C GLY A 15 -1.65 3.43 2.38
N ASN A 16 -1.84 3.65 1.09
CA ASN A 16 -0.74 3.77 0.15
C ASN A 16 -0.04 5.12 0.35
N LEU A 17 1.22 5.09 0.76
CA LEU A 17 2.05 6.28 0.99
C LEU A 17 2.74 6.79 -0.26
N SER A 18 2.81 5.95 -1.30
CA SER A 18 3.60 6.25 -2.48
C SER A 18 3.35 7.65 -3.04
N PRO A 19 2.09 8.13 -3.21
CA PRO A 19 1.87 9.47 -3.77
C PRO A 19 2.49 10.60 -2.93
N ALA A 20 2.34 10.56 -1.59
CA ALA A 20 2.86 11.60 -0.72
C ALA A 20 4.40 11.58 -0.64
N VAL A 21 5.00 10.38 -0.64
CA VAL A 21 6.46 10.22 -0.63
C VAL A 21 7.04 10.56 -2.00
N GLU A 22 6.36 10.26 -3.08
CA GLU A 22 6.74 10.65 -4.43
C GLU A 22 6.80 12.16 -4.62
N GLU A 23 5.81 12.89 -4.10
CA GLU A 23 5.80 14.35 -4.12
C GLU A 23 7.02 14.93 -3.37
N LEU A 24 7.26 14.42 -2.15
CA LEU A 24 8.43 14.80 -1.37
C LEU A 24 9.74 14.44 -2.09
N LEU A 25 9.80 13.29 -2.74
CA LEU A 25 10.97 12.84 -3.48
C LEU A 25 11.19 13.71 -4.72
N LYS A 26 10.15 14.03 -5.49
CA LYS A 26 10.23 14.96 -6.64
C LYS A 26 10.81 16.31 -6.22
N SER A 27 10.30 16.89 -5.14
CA SER A 27 10.80 18.15 -4.58
C SER A 27 12.29 18.04 -4.21
N THR A 28 12.68 16.92 -3.55
CA THR A 28 14.07 16.68 -3.14
C THR A 28 15.00 16.48 -4.34
N LEU A 29 14.59 15.68 -5.34
CA LEU A 29 15.38 15.47 -6.56
C LEU A 29 15.58 16.76 -7.36
N SER A 30 14.55 17.61 -7.43
CA SER A 30 14.63 18.91 -8.07
C SER A 30 15.64 19.83 -7.37
N SER A 31 15.56 19.92 -6.04
CA SER A 31 16.41 20.82 -5.26
C SER A 31 17.87 20.34 -5.14
N GLU A 32 18.11 19.03 -4.97
CA GLU A 32 19.45 18.52 -4.66
C GLU A 32 20.24 18.06 -5.88
N ILE A 33 19.59 17.54 -6.91
CA ILE A 33 20.28 17.06 -8.11
C ILE A 33 19.89 17.80 -9.39
N GLY A 34 18.99 18.78 -9.29
CA GLY A 34 18.63 19.69 -10.36
C GLY A 34 17.84 19.05 -11.51
N ILE A 35 16.98 18.05 -11.17
CA ILE A 35 16.07 17.46 -12.16
C ILE A 35 14.87 18.38 -12.31
N SER A 36 14.67 18.94 -13.51
CA SER A 36 13.43 19.67 -13.82
C SER A 36 12.29 18.67 -13.97
N LEU A 37 11.40 18.62 -12.97
CA LEU A 37 10.22 17.76 -12.97
C LEU A 37 8.98 18.62 -13.21
N ASN A 38 8.23 18.29 -14.25
CA ASN A 38 6.86 18.81 -14.41
C ASN A 38 5.97 18.12 -13.36
N GLU A 39 5.06 18.87 -12.76
CA GLU A 39 4.17 18.38 -11.68
C GLU A 39 3.41 17.10 -12.05
N ASN A 40 3.07 16.92 -13.33
CA ASN A 40 2.30 15.77 -13.82
C ASN A 40 3.15 14.54 -14.21
N ARG A 41 4.49 14.60 -14.06
CA ARG A 41 5.34 13.47 -14.46
C ARG A 41 5.40 12.43 -13.37
N SER A 42 5.13 11.16 -13.72
CA SER A 42 5.31 10.05 -12.81
C SER A 42 6.77 9.85 -12.40
N ILE A 43 7.01 9.39 -11.19
CA ILE A 43 8.36 9.03 -10.71
C ILE A 43 8.98 7.92 -11.56
N SER A 44 8.16 7.00 -12.08
CA SER A 44 8.60 5.91 -12.97
C SER A 44 9.18 6.39 -14.31
N GLU A 45 8.86 7.60 -14.71
CA GLU A 45 9.37 8.21 -15.95
C GLU A 45 10.68 8.98 -15.77
N ILE A 46 11.19 9.07 -14.53
CA ILE A 46 12.41 9.79 -14.24
C ILE A 46 13.61 8.96 -14.66
N VAL A 47 14.32 9.40 -15.68
CA VAL A 47 15.60 8.81 -16.08
C VAL A 47 16.73 9.75 -15.66
N SER A 48 17.57 9.31 -14.74
CA SER A 48 18.69 10.10 -14.23
C SER A 48 19.84 9.18 -13.77
N PRO A 49 21.10 9.57 -14.01
CA PRO A 49 22.26 8.83 -13.49
C PRO A 49 22.36 8.90 -11.95
N ASN A 50 21.53 9.69 -11.29
CA ASN A 50 21.53 9.92 -9.85
C ASN A 50 20.25 9.44 -9.15
N PHE A 51 19.31 8.86 -9.89
CA PHE A 51 18.05 8.34 -9.34
C PHE A 51 17.77 6.93 -9.87
N PHE A 52 17.36 6.03 -9.00
CA PHE A 52 16.95 4.66 -9.34
C PHE A 52 15.67 4.31 -8.60
N LEU A 53 14.67 3.84 -9.33
CA LEU A 53 13.41 3.33 -8.80
C LEU A 53 13.44 1.81 -8.78
N LEU A 54 13.12 1.23 -7.62
CA LEU A 54 12.78 -0.18 -7.46
C LEU A 54 11.30 -0.31 -7.14
N SER A 55 10.56 -0.97 -8.01
CA SER A 55 9.16 -1.32 -7.79
C SER A 55 8.93 -2.77 -8.21
N LYS A 56 7.89 -3.37 -7.66
CA LYS A 56 7.50 -4.73 -8.05
C LYS A 56 6.86 -4.70 -9.44
N PRO A 57 7.32 -5.51 -10.41
CA PRO A 57 6.63 -5.70 -11.67
C PRO A 57 5.23 -6.29 -11.47
N GLU A 58 4.28 -5.90 -12.30
CA GLU A 58 2.87 -6.32 -12.18
C GLU A 58 2.69 -7.84 -12.28
N ASP A 59 3.52 -8.51 -13.10
CA ASP A 59 3.51 -9.96 -13.32
C ASP A 59 4.22 -10.76 -12.21
N LYS A 60 4.84 -10.08 -11.22
CA LYS A 60 5.64 -10.73 -10.17
C LYS A 60 5.04 -10.55 -8.79
N LYS A 61 5.33 -11.50 -7.89
CA LYS A 61 4.90 -11.48 -6.48
C LYS A 61 5.82 -10.67 -5.57
N SER A 62 7.04 -10.37 -6.03
CA SER A 62 8.06 -9.65 -5.26
C SER A 62 9.03 -8.96 -6.21
N ILE A 63 9.80 -8.01 -5.70
CA ILE A 63 10.90 -7.38 -6.42
C ILE A 63 11.97 -8.44 -6.70
N PRO A 64 12.38 -8.62 -7.98
CA PRO A 64 13.42 -9.56 -8.35
C PRO A 64 14.77 -9.24 -7.70
N ILE A 65 15.53 -10.26 -7.34
CA ILE A 65 16.86 -10.06 -6.75
C ILE A 65 17.84 -9.41 -7.76
N GLU A 66 17.62 -9.63 -9.04
CA GLU A 66 18.38 -9.03 -10.13
C GLU A 66 18.24 -7.50 -10.14
N ASP A 67 17.03 -6.99 -9.91
CA ASP A 67 16.76 -5.55 -9.85
C ASP A 67 17.41 -4.91 -8.61
N ILE A 68 17.45 -5.65 -7.49
CA ILE A 68 18.16 -5.21 -6.27
C ILE A 68 19.68 -5.19 -6.52
N ARG A 69 20.22 -6.14 -7.28
CA ARG A 69 21.62 -6.13 -7.69
C ARG A 69 21.94 -4.98 -8.63
N ALA A 70 21.06 -4.70 -9.60
CA ALA A 70 21.19 -3.53 -10.48
C ALA A 70 21.18 -2.21 -9.68
N ALA A 71 20.34 -2.10 -8.65
CA ALA A 71 20.36 -0.96 -7.74
C ALA A 71 21.68 -0.84 -6.98
N LYS A 72 22.29 -1.97 -6.57
CA LYS A 72 23.63 -1.98 -5.96
C LYS A 72 24.68 -1.43 -6.91
N ASP A 73 24.71 -1.95 -8.13
CA ASP A 73 25.67 -1.51 -9.14
C ASP A 73 25.52 -0.01 -9.46
N PHE A 74 24.27 0.45 -9.56
CA PHE A 74 23.97 1.89 -9.71
C PHE A 74 24.54 2.70 -8.55
N LEU A 75 24.39 2.26 -7.31
CA LEU A 75 24.86 3.00 -6.14
C LEU A 75 26.41 3.03 -6.04
N GLN A 76 27.09 2.03 -6.56
CA GLN A 76 28.56 1.95 -6.59
C GLN A 76 29.20 2.86 -7.65
N LEU A 77 28.46 3.30 -8.68
CA LEU A 77 28.98 4.22 -9.68
C LEU A 77 29.35 5.56 -9.02
N LYS A 78 30.57 6.03 -9.22
CA LYS A 78 31.04 7.32 -8.67
C LYS A 78 30.37 8.48 -9.42
N THR A 79 29.79 9.40 -8.67
CA THR A 79 29.25 10.67 -9.18
C THR A 79 29.61 11.80 -8.23
N ASN A 80 29.60 13.03 -8.74
CA ASN A 80 29.83 14.23 -7.93
C ASN A 80 28.54 14.76 -7.26
N LYS A 81 27.38 14.09 -7.50
CA LYS A 81 26.08 14.45 -6.96
C LYS A 81 25.57 13.35 -6.03
N LYS A 82 24.61 13.70 -5.16
CA LYS A 82 23.90 12.71 -4.35
C LYS A 82 23.15 11.73 -5.23
N LYS A 83 23.07 10.48 -4.77
CA LYS A 83 22.28 9.41 -5.37
C LYS A 83 21.08 9.09 -4.53
N TYR A 84 19.99 8.77 -5.20
CA TYR A 84 18.73 8.40 -4.61
C TYR A 84 18.28 7.03 -5.14
N LEU A 85 18.12 6.09 -4.23
CA LEU A 85 17.40 4.84 -4.47
C LEU A 85 16.04 4.95 -3.79
N TYR A 86 14.98 4.88 -4.56
CA TYR A 86 13.62 4.80 -4.05
C TYR A 86 13.06 3.40 -4.26
N ILE A 87 12.54 2.80 -3.19
CA ILE A 87 11.91 1.49 -3.21
C ILE A 87 10.45 1.68 -2.85
N ASP A 88 9.60 1.41 -3.84
CA ASP A 88 8.15 1.46 -3.66
C ASP A 88 7.67 0.12 -3.09
N GLU A 89 7.14 0.18 -1.85
CA GLU A 89 6.65 -0.92 -1.02
C GLU A 89 7.72 -1.95 -0.62
N GLY A 90 8.34 -1.71 0.52
CA GLY A 90 9.36 -2.61 1.11
C GLY A 90 8.86 -4.02 1.36
N MET A 91 7.56 -4.25 1.61
CA MET A 91 7.01 -5.60 1.80
C MET A 91 7.18 -6.50 0.57
N ASP A 92 7.36 -5.94 -0.60
CA ASP A 92 7.59 -6.68 -1.83
C ASP A 92 9.03 -7.19 -1.97
N ILE A 93 9.91 -6.87 -1.01
CA ILE A 93 11.30 -7.36 -0.96
C ILE A 93 11.34 -8.68 -0.18
N ARG A 94 11.99 -9.69 -0.75
CA ARG A 94 12.26 -10.96 -0.07
C ARG A 94 13.43 -10.85 0.89
N LEU A 95 13.61 -11.83 1.77
CA LEU A 95 14.67 -11.84 2.80
C LEU A 95 16.09 -11.74 2.20
N ASP A 96 16.34 -12.42 1.09
CA ASP A 96 17.61 -12.37 0.35
C ASP A 96 17.89 -10.96 -0.21
N GLY A 97 16.84 -10.28 -0.71
CA GLY A 97 16.91 -8.89 -1.14
C GLY A 97 17.21 -7.94 0.01
N TYR A 98 16.60 -8.14 1.17
CA TYR A 98 16.92 -7.36 2.36
C TYR A 98 18.36 -7.51 2.81
N ASN A 99 18.92 -8.72 2.74
CA ASN A 99 20.34 -8.95 3.06
C ASN A 99 21.29 -8.23 2.08
N ALA A 100 20.90 -8.12 0.81
CA ALA A 100 21.64 -7.33 -0.17
C ALA A 100 21.56 -5.83 0.15
N LEU A 101 20.37 -5.31 0.49
CA LEU A 101 20.16 -3.91 0.88
C LEU A 101 20.92 -3.53 2.16
N LEU A 102 21.04 -4.44 3.14
CA LEU A 102 21.85 -4.21 4.33
C LEU A 102 23.29 -3.89 3.97
N LYS A 103 23.91 -4.70 3.12
CA LYS A 103 25.28 -4.47 2.66
C LYS A 103 25.40 -3.13 1.94
N ILE A 104 24.45 -2.81 1.08
CA ILE A 104 24.42 -1.51 0.38
C ILE A 104 24.37 -0.36 1.40
N ALA A 105 23.47 -0.43 2.38
CA ALA A 105 23.31 0.62 3.39
C ALA A 105 24.53 0.78 4.31
N GLU A 106 25.27 -0.31 4.57
CA GLU A 106 26.48 -0.30 5.39
C GLU A 106 27.71 0.21 4.64
N GLU A 107 27.84 -0.16 3.36
CA GLU A 107 28.99 0.15 2.51
C GLU A 107 28.86 1.54 1.82
N SER A 108 27.66 2.11 1.79
CA SER A 108 27.39 3.38 1.09
C SER A 108 28.01 4.58 1.81
N ASP A 109 28.53 5.50 1.02
CA ASP A 109 29.07 6.78 1.49
C ASP A 109 27.97 7.83 1.77
N GLU A 110 28.39 9.05 2.11
CA GLU A 110 27.47 10.14 2.45
C GLU A 110 26.65 10.68 1.27
N SER A 111 26.95 10.29 0.08
CA SER A 111 26.23 10.74 -1.13
C SER A 111 24.99 9.88 -1.44
N VAL A 112 24.86 8.70 -0.81
CA VAL A 112 23.78 7.76 -1.10
C VAL A 112 22.60 7.95 -0.14
N ASN A 113 21.40 8.07 -0.69
CA ASN A 113 20.13 8.14 0.03
C ASN A 113 19.22 6.99 -0.41
N ILE A 114 18.72 6.20 0.55
CA ILE A 114 17.81 5.09 0.29
C ILE A 114 16.48 5.39 0.95
N TRP A 115 15.43 5.55 0.15
CA TRP A 115 14.08 5.79 0.63
C TRP A 115 13.20 4.59 0.33
N ILE A 116 12.46 4.12 1.33
CA ILE A 116 11.61 2.94 1.21
C ILE A 116 10.24 3.28 1.77
N THR A 117 9.19 3.10 0.98
CA THR A 117 7.82 3.10 1.49
C THR A 117 7.44 1.71 1.98
N THR A 118 6.58 1.63 3.00
CA THR A 118 5.99 0.36 3.41
C THR A 118 4.64 0.57 4.09
N SER A 119 3.69 -0.27 3.75
CA SER A 119 2.38 -0.33 4.41
C SER A 119 2.44 -1.01 5.79
N SER A 120 3.49 -1.79 6.08
CA SER A 120 3.67 -2.47 7.37
C SER A 120 5.13 -2.59 7.79
N LEU A 121 5.50 -1.88 8.85
CA LEU A 121 6.84 -2.03 9.47
C LEU A 121 7.05 -3.40 10.14
N SER A 122 5.98 -4.08 10.57
CA SER A 122 6.08 -5.39 11.21
C SER A 122 6.55 -6.50 10.27
N SER A 123 6.37 -6.31 8.96
CA SER A 123 6.82 -7.25 7.93
C SER A 123 8.29 -7.06 7.54
N ILE A 124 8.92 -5.99 8.02
CA ILE A 124 10.31 -5.66 7.70
C ILE A 124 11.24 -6.28 8.75
N PRO A 125 12.34 -6.96 8.35
CA PRO A 125 13.30 -7.52 9.28
C PRO A 125 13.87 -6.47 10.24
N ILE A 126 13.94 -6.80 11.52
CA ILE A 126 14.43 -5.88 12.57
C ILE A 126 15.87 -5.41 12.32
N THR A 127 16.68 -6.23 11.68
CA THR A 127 18.05 -5.92 11.28
C THR A 127 18.13 -4.75 10.31
N ILE A 128 17.15 -4.64 9.41
CA ILE A 128 16.98 -3.50 8.49
C ILE A 128 16.47 -2.29 9.27
N LEU A 129 15.38 -2.47 10.01
CA LEU A 129 14.75 -1.38 10.75
C LEU A 129 15.70 -0.68 11.74
N SER A 130 16.72 -1.39 12.27
CA SER A 130 17.70 -0.81 13.19
C SER A 130 18.69 0.14 12.51
N ARG A 131 18.83 0.08 11.19
CA ARG A 131 19.79 0.89 10.41
C ARG A 131 19.16 2.05 9.67
N PHE A 132 17.84 2.05 9.58
CA PHE A 132 17.08 3.07 8.86
C PHE A 132 16.34 3.99 9.82
N GLN A 133 16.28 5.27 9.49
CA GLN A 133 15.38 6.20 10.15
C GLN A 133 13.94 5.86 9.78
N LYS A 134 13.02 5.93 10.75
CA LYS A 134 11.60 5.64 10.54
C LYS A 134 10.81 6.93 10.60
N VAL A 135 10.11 7.23 9.53
CA VAL A 135 9.15 8.33 9.46
C VAL A 135 7.76 7.71 9.36
N LYS A 136 6.94 7.95 10.38
CA LYS A 136 5.55 7.49 10.40
C LYS A 136 4.65 8.64 9.99
N PHE A 137 3.88 8.42 8.94
CA PHE A 137 2.81 9.31 8.58
C PHE A 137 1.57 8.95 9.38
N ARG A 138 0.92 9.94 9.94
CA ARG A 138 -0.42 9.80 10.50
C ARG A 138 -1.39 9.60 9.33
N GLY A 139 -2.22 8.56 9.40
CA GLY A 139 -3.34 8.43 8.47
C GLY A 139 -4.31 9.63 8.63
N PRO A 140 -5.14 9.91 7.62
CA PRO A 140 -6.14 10.94 7.71
C PRO A 140 -7.15 10.64 8.82
N THR A 141 -7.72 11.65 9.44
CA THR A 141 -8.86 11.49 10.35
C THR A 141 -10.16 11.37 9.56
N ILE A 142 -11.24 10.96 10.25
CA ILE A 142 -12.58 10.89 9.63
C ILE A 142 -13.01 12.27 9.12
N GLU A 143 -12.76 13.31 9.92
CA GLU A 143 -13.10 14.70 9.59
C GLU A 143 -12.32 15.22 8.39
N GLU A 144 -11.04 14.83 8.26
CA GLU A 144 -10.21 15.19 7.10
C GLU A 144 -10.72 14.51 5.82
N ILE A 145 -11.11 13.22 5.90
CA ILE A 145 -11.70 12.50 4.76
C ILE A 145 -13.06 13.10 4.40
N GLU A 146 -13.92 13.35 5.40
CA GLU A 146 -15.24 13.94 5.19
C GLU A 146 -15.14 15.32 4.49
N SER A 147 -14.27 16.19 4.98
CA SER A 147 -14.03 17.51 4.38
C SER A 147 -13.52 17.41 2.93
N LEU A 148 -12.61 16.49 2.67
CA LEU A 148 -12.08 16.25 1.31
C LEU A 148 -13.18 15.77 0.36
N LEU A 149 -14.06 14.88 0.82
CA LEU A 149 -15.17 14.34 0.01
C LEU A 149 -16.25 15.40 -0.22
N GLN A 150 -16.61 16.18 0.81
CA GLN A 150 -17.54 17.29 0.68
C GLN A 150 -17.03 18.35 -0.32
N GLY A 151 -15.73 18.64 -0.32
CA GLY A 151 -15.10 19.53 -1.30
C GLY A 151 -15.21 19.01 -2.75
N ARG A 152 -15.44 17.70 -2.93
CA ARG A 152 -15.71 17.06 -4.22
C ARG A 152 -17.20 16.83 -4.51
N GLY A 153 -18.10 17.34 -3.65
CA GLY A 153 -19.54 17.15 -3.77
C GLY A 153 -20.03 15.73 -3.45
N VAL A 154 -19.24 14.97 -2.69
CA VAL A 154 -19.55 13.58 -2.31
C VAL A 154 -19.97 13.53 -0.85
N GLU A 155 -21.19 13.07 -0.60
CA GLU A 155 -21.69 12.79 0.75
C GLU A 155 -21.57 11.30 1.07
N CYS A 156 -20.98 10.97 2.21
CA CYS A 156 -20.82 9.59 2.69
C CYS A 156 -21.39 9.43 4.10
N SER A 157 -21.95 8.24 4.37
CA SER A 157 -22.35 7.89 5.74
C SER A 157 -21.11 7.75 6.65
N LYS A 158 -21.29 7.91 7.97
CA LYS A 158 -20.22 7.68 8.95
C LYS A 158 -19.59 6.28 8.84
N LEU A 159 -20.42 5.28 8.52
CA LEU A 159 -19.97 3.90 8.33
C LEU A 159 -19.07 3.81 7.09
N SER A 160 -19.46 4.43 5.98
CA SER A 160 -18.65 4.51 4.76
C SER A 160 -17.33 5.24 4.99
N LEU A 161 -17.33 6.34 5.73
CA LEU A 161 -16.10 7.07 6.09
C LEU A 161 -15.14 6.21 6.93
N ARG A 162 -15.67 5.44 7.89
CA ARG A 162 -14.86 4.49 8.70
C ARG A 162 -14.28 3.36 7.84
N PHE A 163 -15.04 2.87 6.86
CA PHE A 163 -14.54 1.86 5.92
C PHE A 163 -13.44 2.44 5.02
N ILE A 164 -13.66 3.62 4.44
CA ILE A 164 -12.67 4.33 3.61
C ILE A 164 -11.37 4.54 4.41
N LEU A 165 -11.46 4.96 5.67
CA LEU A 165 -10.30 5.16 6.53
C LEU A 165 -9.44 3.90 6.67
N LYS A 166 -10.08 2.73 6.75
CA LYS A 166 -9.39 1.43 6.85
C LYS A 166 -8.98 0.84 5.49
N ASN A 167 -9.62 1.28 4.42
CA ASN A 167 -9.44 0.77 3.07
C ASN A 167 -9.39 1.93 2.06
N PRO A 168 -8.35 2.78 2.10
CA PRO A 168 -8.28 3.99 1.27
C PRO A 168 -8.27 3.70 -0.23
N LYS A 169 -7.87 2.50 -0.66
CA LYS A 169 -7.94 2.06 -2.06
C LYS A 169 -9.33 2.15 -2.67
N VAL A 170 -10.38 2.19 -1.85
CA VAL A 170 -11.74 2.38 -2.36
C VAL A 170 -11.92 3.73 -3.06
N LEU A 171 -11.11 4.74 -2.70
CA LEU A 171 -11.12 6.07 -3.31
C LEU A 171 -10.56 6.08 -4.74
N GLU A 172 -9.82 5.05 -5.14
CA GLU A 172 -9.29 4.87 -6.49
C GLU A 172 -10.39 4.39 -7.47
N HIS A 173 -11.52 3.93 -6.94
CA HIS A 173 -12.66 3.51 -7.76
C HIS A 173 -13.41 4.73 -8.29
N GLU A 174 -13.60 4.82 -9.61
CA GLU A 174 -14.20 6.01 -10.26
C GLU A 174 -15.55 6.43 -9.66
N ASN A 175 -16.38 5.45 -9.26
CA ASN A 175 -17.72 5.69 -8.70
C ASN A 175 -17.87 5.07 -7.31
N PHE A 176 -16.87 5.25 -6.42
CA PHE A 176 -16.86 4.65 -5.10
C PHE A 176 -18.06 5.01 -4.20
N PRO A 177 -18.70 6.21 -4.28
CA PRO A 177 -19.85 6.52 -3.44
C PRO A 177 -21.05 5.64 -3.76
N GLU A 178 -21.31 5.42 -5.05
CA GLU A 178 -22.38 4.55 -5.52
C GLU A 178 -22.07 3.08 -5.24
N LEU A 179 -20.81 2.67 -5.39
CA LEU A 179 -20.34 1.33 -5.06
C LEU A 179 -20.61 1.00 -3.58
N LEU A 180 -20.26 1.89 -2.64
CA LEU A 180 -20.51 1.70 -1.21
C LEU A 180 -22.01 1.69 -0.89
N LYS A 181 -22.80 2.51 -1.55
CA LYS A 181 -24.27 2.49 -1.42
C LYS A 181 -24.85 1.16 -1.92
N ASN A 182 -24.34 0.66 -3.04
CA ASN A 182 -24.73 -0.65 -3.59
C ASN A 182 -24.35 -1.78 -2.64
N PHE A 183 -23.16 -1.76 -2.03
CA PHE A 183 -22.75 -2.75 -1.04
C PHE A 183 -23.70 -2.77 0.17
N ASN A 184 -24.09 -1.61 0.70
CA ASN A 184 -25.08 -1.52 1.78
C ASN A 184 -26.43 -2.15 1.38
N ASN A 185 -26.92 -1.86 0.18
CA ASN A 185 -28.18 -2.42 -0.34
C ASN A 185 -28.09 -3.95 -0.48
N LEU A 186 -26.99 -4.46 -1.07
CA LEU A 186 -26.76 -5.89 -1.24
C LEU A 186 -26.70 -6.66 0.08
N VAL A 187 -26.09 -6.08 1.10
CA VAL A 187 -26.05 -6.63 2.45
C VAL A 187 -27.46 -6.65 3.05
N SER A 188 -28.22 -5.58 2.90
CA SER A 188 -29.61 -5.49 3.39
C SER A 188 -30.56 -6.46 2.70
N GLU A 189 -30.42 -6.61 1.38
CA GLU A 189 -31.22 -7.52 0.54
C GLU A 189 -30.73 -8.98 0.61
N ARG A 190 -29.58 -9.24 1.19
CA ARG A 190 -28.90 -10.56 1.18
C ARG A 190 -28.65 -11.12 -0.23
N ASN A 191 -28.47 -10.26 -1.21
CA ASN A 191 -28.34 -10.64 -2.61
C ASN A 191 -27.03 -10.13 -3.23
N ILE A 192 -25.97 -10.93 -3.10
CA ILE A 192 -24.63 -10.60 -3.61
C ILE A 192 -24.37 -11.04 -5.05
N PHE A 193 -25.30 -11.78 -5.68
CA PHE A 193 -25.11 -12.25 -7.06
C PHE A 193 -25.08 -11.11 -8.09
N LYS A 194 -25.58 -9.93 -7.74
CA LYS A 194 -25.57 -8.72 -8.57
C LYS A 194 -24.23 -7.99 -8.58
N VAL A 195 -23.24 -8.41 -7.79
CA VAL A 195 -21.93 -7.75 -7.73
C VAL A 195 -21.09 -8.09 -8.95
N GLU A 196 -20.48 -7.09 -9.55
CA GLU A 196 -19.51 -7.29 -10.62
C GLU A 196 -18.27 -8.06 -10.11
N ASN A 197 -17.72 -8.92 -10.95
CA ASN A 197 -16.61 -9.79 -10.55
C ASN A 197 -15.37 -9.01 -10.09
N LYS A 198 -15.12 -7.83 -10.67
CA LYS A 198 -14.02 -6.93 -10.28
C LYS A 198 -14.16 -6.38 -8.85
N ASP A 199 -15.39 -6.25 -8.34
CA ASP A 199 -15.72 -5.63 -7.06
C ASP A 199 -15.86 -6.64 -5.91
N ILE A 200 -15.81 -7.95 -6.19
CA ILE A 200 -15.98 -9.01 -5.19
C ILE A 200 -14.93 -8.89 -4.07
N SER A 201 -13.67 -8.62 -4.41
CA SER A 201 -12.61 -8.47 -3.41
C SER A 201 -12.89 -7.32 -2.45
N LEU A 202 -13.35 -6.18 -2.96
CA LEU A 202 -13.68 -5.01 -2.17
C LEU A 202 -14.95 -5.24 -1.34
N LEU A 203 -15.95 -5.97 -1.88
CA LEU A 203 -17.12 -6.39 -1.12
C LEU A 203 -16.73 -7.28 0.06
N VAL A 204 -15.83 -8.24 -0.14
CA VAL A 204 -15.33 -9.10 0.96
C VAL A 204 -14.65 -8.26 2.05
N ASP A 205 -13.85 -7.27 1.67
CA ASP A 205 -13.24 -6.35 2.63
C ASP A 205 -14.28 -5.52 3.38
N TYR A 206 -15.35 -5.11 2.71
CA TYR A 206 -16.47 -4.41 3.31
C TYR A 206 -17.23 -5.29 4.32
N LEU A 207 -17.51 -6.55 3.98
CA LEU A 207 -18.17 -7.49 4.88
C LEU A 207 -17.31 -7.88 6.10
N ILE A 208 -15.99 -8.02 5.91
CA ILE A 208 -15.04 -8.21 7.01
C ILE A 208 -15.06 -7.00 7.94
N PHE A 209 -15.10 -5.79 7.38
CA PHE A 209 -15.21 -4.57 8.16
C PHE A 209 -16.50 -4.54 8.99
N LEU A 210 -17.66 -4.79 8.37
CA LEU A 210 -18.95 -4.84 9.08
C LEU A 210 -18.95 -5.89 10.19
N SER A 211 -18.46 -7.11 9.91
CA SER A 211 -18.38 -8.18 10.91
C SER A 211 -17.54 -7.81 12.12
N LYS A 212 -16.51 -6.97 11.94
CA LYS A 212 -15.67 -6.48 13.04
C LYS A 212 -16.33 -5.35 13.83
N GLU A 213 -17.15 -4.54 13.19
CA GLU A 213 -17.93 -3.49 13.88
C GLU A 213 -19.04 -4.11 14.75
N ASP A 214 -19.65 -5.24 14.32
CA ASP A 214 -20.71 -5.96 15.05
C ASP A 214 -20.18 -6.89 16.16
N LEU A 215 -18.87 -7.14 16.24
CA LEU A 215 -18.25 -8.05 17.20
C LEU A 215 -18.64 -7.83 18.68
N PRO A 216 -18.85 -6.60 19.18
CA PRO A 216 -19.23 -6.37 20.57
C PRO A 216 -20.62 -6.91 20.93
N GLU A 217 -21.52 -6.99 19.95
CA GLU A 217 -22.95 -7.31 20.22
C GLU A 217 -23.28 -8.79 20.01
N LYS A 218 -22.61 -9.52 19.10
CA LYS A 218 -22.94 -10.92 18.72
C LYS A 218 -21.69 -11.81 18.56
N LEU A 219 -20.90 -11.98 19.61
CA LEU A 219 -19.56 -12.58 19.57
C LEU A 219 -19.44 -13.89 18.78
N LYS A 220 -20.29 -14.90 19.03
CA LYS A 220 -20.13 -16.24 18.42
C LYS A 220 -20.50 -16.30 16.94
N GLU A 221 -21.55 -15.60 16.54
CA GLU A 221 -22.03 -15.61 15.16
C GLU A 221 -21.11 -14.77 14.25
N SER A 222 -20.67 -13.63 14.76
CA SER A 222 -19.75 -12.75 14.05
C SER A 222 -18.37 -13.38 13.85
N HIS A 223 -17.85 -14.17 14.78
CA HIS A 223 -16.61 -14.92 14.61
C HIS A 223 -16.70 -15.94 13.48
N LYS A 224 -17.76 -16.74 13.43
CA LYS A 224 -17.95 -17.75 12.38
C LYS A 224 -18.04 -17.11 10.98
N LYS A 225 -18.78 -16.00 10.87
CA LYS A 225 -18.87 -15.21 9.64
C LYS A 225 -17.50 -14.66 9.23
N LEU A 226 -16.76 -14.11 10.18
CA LEU A 226 -15.44 -13.54 9.95
C LEU A 226 -14.46 -14.61 9.46
N ASP A 227 -14.44 -15.79 10.03
CA ASP A 227 -13.57 -16.90 9.60
C ASP A 227 -13.84 -17.31 8.16
N ILE A 228 -15.12 -17.44 7.78
CA ILE A 228 -15.51 -17.76 6.40
C ILE A 228 -15.05 -16.64 5.43
N LEU A 229 -15.25 -15.37 5.79
CA LEU A 229 -14.86 -14.23 4.96
C LEU A 229 -13.34 -14.12 4.80
N LEU A 230 -12.58 -14.42 5.85
CA LEU A 230 -11.12 -14.45 5.80
C LEU A 230 -10.61 -15.59 4.90
N ASP A 231 -11.24 -16.76 4.94
CA ASP A 231 -10.95 -17.88 4.05
C ASP A 231 -11.25 -17.52 2.58
N VAL A 232 -12.38 -16.86 2.33
CA VAL A 232 -12.73 -16.36 1.00
C VAL A 232 -11.71 -15.34 0.51
N LYS A 233 -11.31 -14.40 1.36
CA LYS A 233 -10.28 -13.41 1.01
C LYS A 233 -8.95 -14.07 0.65
N LYS A 234 -8.54 -15.08 1.43
CA LYS A 234 -7.34 -15.87 1.14
C LYS A 234 -7.45 -16.60 -0.19
N SER A 235 -8.61 -17.17 -0.49
CA SER A 235 -8.87 -17.87 -1.76
C SER A 235 -8.80 -16.94 -2.96
N LEU A 236 -9.27 -15.69 -2.84
CA LEU A 236 -9.18 -14.67 -3.89
C LEU A 236 -7.73 -14.26 -4.21
N SER A 237 -6.81 -14.39 -3.26
CA SER A 237 -5.39 -14.05 -3.43
C SER A 237 -4.54 -15.19 -4.01
N LEU A 238 -5.09 -16.40 -4.16
CA LEU A 238 -4.35 -17.57 -4.65
C LEU A 238 -4.51 -17.72 -6.18
N PRO A 239 -3.47 -18.23 -6.89
CA PRO A 239 -3.50 -18.38 -8.36
C PRO A 239 -4.49 -19.46 -8.86
N ASN A 240 -4.88 -20.41 -8.00
CA ASN A 240 -5.88 -21.45 -8.31
C ASN A 240 -7.22 -21.06 -7.67
N ASN A 241 -7.92 -20.13 -8.27
CA ASN A 241 -9.17 -19.61 -7.72
C ASN A 241 -10.30 -20.63 -7.81
N LEU A 242 -11.05 -20.76 -6.71
CA LEU A 242 -12.40 -21.29 -6.74
C LEU A 242 -13.22 -20.51 -7.77
N SER A 243 -14.18 -21.16 -8.44
CA SER A 243 -15.05 -20.42 -9.36
C SER A 243 -15.74 -19.27 -8.61
N LEU A 244 -15.92 -18.14 -9.28
CA LEU A 244 -16.54 -16.95 -8.68
C LEU A 244 -17.94 -17.24 -8.13
N ASP A 245 -18.67 -18.19 -8.73
CA ASP A 245 -19.98 -18.60 -8.24
C ASP A 245 -19.90 -19.31 -6.89
N VAL A 246 -18.88 -20.17 -6.68
CA VAL A 246 -18.63 -20.81 -5.38
C VAL A 246 -18.25 -19.75 -4.32
N ILE A 247 -17.47 -18.76 -4.70
CA ILE A 247 -17.12 -17.63 -3.83
C ILE A 247 -18.37 -16.85 -3.44
N LYS A 248 -19.23 -16.49 -4.40
CA LYS A 248 -20.51 -15.81 -4.15
C LYS A 248 -21.42 -16.61 -3.24
N LEU A 249 -21.52 -17.93 -3.44
CA LEU A 249 -22.30 -18.82 -2.56
C LEU A 249 -21.76 -18.81 -1.13
N ARG A 250 -20.45 -18.88 -0.92
CA ARG A 250 -19.84 -18.82 0.41
C ARG A 250 -20.10 -17.47 1.12
N ILE A 251 -20.00 -16.38 0.38
CA ILE A 251 -20.31 -15.04 0.93
C ILE A 251 -21.79 -14.96 1.29
N SER A 252 -22.69 -15.46 0.43
CA SER A 252 -24.15 -15.48 0.69
C SER A 252 -24.51 -16.22 1.98
N SER A 253 -23.76 -17.26 2.35
CA SER A 253 -23.97 -17.98 3.61
C SER A 253 -23.57 -17.16 4.87
N CYS A 254 -22.89 -16.03 4.70
CA CYS A 254 -22.48 -15.14 5.78
C CYS A 254 -23.46 -13.96 6.00
N LEU A 255 -24.36 -13.72 5.06
CA LEU A 255 -25.37 -12.67 5.15
C LEU A 255 -26.63 -13.17 5.83
#